data_99c13818c9df5a8a0e6e0800a83353a6
#
_entry.id   99c13818c9df5a8a0e6e0800a83353a6
#
_cell.length_a   1.000
_cell.length_b   1.000
_cell.length_c   1.000
_cell.angle_alpha   90.00
_cell.angle_beta   90.00
_cell.angle_gamma   90.00
#
_symmetry.space_group_name_H-M   'P 1'
#
loop_
_entity.id
_entity.type
_entity.pdbx_description
1 polymer ?
#
loop_
_entity_poly.entity_id
_entity_poly.type
_entity_poly.pdbx_seq_one_letter_code
_entity_poly.pdbx_strand_id
1 'polypeptide(L)'
;MKHSRITALLTGSALLFCAATFAMADDTKKDKKHDKSAETSTDTKEKRVKVGEQVPNFTMTDVNGKTLQFSDFSGKTVVMEWVNPGCPVCAGITKAGRVTKMIADAKVIDPNVVFVMVNSTGDTANDPQATATYLADNKVVANAAVIDGTGVIGKMFDAKTTPAMFVISSTGKLVYAGAFDDSSDRGATAGKTNYVINALTQLKAGKAVSPDKTKSYGCGVHYAKSQNG
;
A
#
# COMPACT_ATOMS: atom_id res chain seq x y z
N MET A 1 4.84 40.17 40.67
CA MET A 1 6.15 40.82 40.99
C MET A 1 7.25 39.80 40.80
N LYS A 2 8.07 39.96 39.81
CA LYS A 2 9.46 39.92 39.58
C LYS A 2 9.77 39.57 38.13
N HIS A 3 10.14 40.63 37.39
CA HIS A 3 10.76 40.58 36.09
C HIS A 3 12.20 40.10 36.22
N SER A 4 12.70 39.33 35.27
CA SER A 4 14.13 39.25 35.01
C SER A 4 14.34 39.23 33.49
N ARG A 5 14.95 40.31 33.02
CA ARG A 5 15.52 40.54 31.70
C ARG A 5 16.99 40.11 31.75
N ILE A 6 17.50 39.45 30.75
CA ILE A 6 18.94 39.39 30.41
C ILE A 6 19.02 39.31 28.88
N THR A 7 19.27 40.34 28.24
CA THR A 7 20.36 41.03 27.58
C THR A 7 21.18 40.20 26.59
N ALA A 8 21.15 40.72 25.35
CA ALA A 8 21.91 40.31 24.15
C ALA A 8 23.42 40.46 24.33
N LEU A 9 24.19 39.65 23.61
CA LEU A 9 25.53 40.00 23.15
C LEU A 9 25.73 39.62 21.69
N LEU A 10 26.00 40.63 20.89
CA LEU A 10 26.51 40.60 19.52
C LEU A 10 28.06 40.58 19.57
N THR A 11 28.68 39.74 18.77
CA THR A 11 30.03 39.89 18.18
C THR A 11 30.00 39.10 16.89
N GLY A 12 30.26 39.55 15.70
CA GLY A 12 31.10 40.58 15.12
C GLY A 12 32.38 39.97 14.57
N SER A 13 32.60 40.13 13.26
CA SER A 13 33.88 39.92 12.48
C SER A 13 34.06 38.54 11.84
N ALA A 14 34.61 38.40 10.62
CA ALA A 14 35.13 39.29 9.61
C ALA A 14 35.19 38.57 8.26
N LEU A 15 35.10 39.32 7.20
CA LEU A 15 35.36 38.95 5.79
C LEU A 15 36.84 38.59 5.58
N LEU A 16 37.09 37.55 4.78
CA LEU A 16 38.34 37.47 4.03
C LEU A 16 38.07 37.13 2.57
N PHE A 17 38.25 38.12 1.73
CA PHE A 17 38.37 38.04 0.27
C PHE A 17 39.73 37.43 -0.07
N CYS A 18 39.74 36.43 -0.94
CA CYS A 18 40.96 36.06 -1.68
C CYS A 18 40.57 35.91 -3.17
N ALA A 19 40.99 36.94 -3.90
CA ALA A 19 40.96 36.93 -5.36
C ALA A 19 42.30 36.32 -5.83
N ALA A 20 42.27 35.39 -6.75
CA ALA A 20 43.42 34.99 -7.54
C ALA A 20 43.03 34.72 -8.98
N THR A 21 43.57 35.46 -9.77
CA THR A 21 43.74 35.76 -11.18
C THR A 21 43.78 34.58 -12.14
N PHE A 22 43.16 34.87 -13.29
CA PHE A 22 43.33 34.42 -14.66
C PHE A 22 44.68 33.85 -15.07
N ALA A 23 44.61 32.73 -15.84
CA ALA A 23 45.53 32.46 -16.93
C ALA A 23 44.75 31.71 -18.06
N MET A 24 44.62 32.38 -19.21
CA MET A 24 44.22 31.78 -20.47
C MET A 24 45.39 31.03 -21.05
N ALA A 25 45.13 29.84 -21.61
CA ALA A 25 45.93 29.27 -22.67
C ALA A 25 44.96 28.49 -23.59
N ASP A 26 44.90 28.99 -24.80
CA ASP A 26 44.37 28.44 -26.04
C ASP A 26 45.25 27.23 -26.44
N ASP A 27 44.68 26.10 -26.81
CA ASP A 27 45.02 25.48 -28.07
C ASP A 27 44.07 24.30 -28.44
N THR A 28 43.72 24.31 -29.70
CA THR A 28 42.96 23.39 -30.52
C THR A 28 43.51 21.96 -30.50
N LYS A 29 42.64 20.93 -30.35
CA LYS A 29 42.54 19.83 -31.33
C LYS A 29 41.33 18.94 -31.13
N LYS A 30 40.65 18.80 -32.20
CA LYS A 30 39.53 17.96 -32.59
C LYS A 30 39.87 16.50 -32.47
N ASP A 31 39.11 15.73 -31.67
CA ASP A 31 38.86 14.31 -31.95
C ASP A 31 37.47 13.93 -31.45
N LYS A 32 36.63 13.61 -32.44
CA LYS A 32 35.30 13.03 -32.26
C LYS A 32 35.46 11.59 -31.79
N LYS A 33 35.24 11.33 -30.50
CA LYS A 33 34.94 9.99 -30.00
C LYS A 33 33.48 9.96 -29.63
N HIS A 34 32.69 9.27 -30.46
CA HIS A 34 31.31 8.91 -30.17
C HIS A 34 31.32 8.08 -28.91
N ASP A 35 31.02 8.72 -27.78
CA ASP A 35 30.66 8.02 -26.56
C ASP A 35 29.17 7.67 -26.65
N LYS A 36 28.97 6.40 -26.98
CA LYS A 36 27.65 5.78 -27.02
C LYS A 36 27.27 5.56 -25.58
N SER A 37 26.66 6.60 -24.92
CA SER A 37 26.02 6.42 -23.66
C SER A 37 24.94 5.34 -23.84
N ALA A 38 25.21 4.19 -23.27
CA ALA A 38 24.27 3.10 -23.18
C ALA A 38 23.08 3.61 -22.37
N GLU A 39 22.00 3.98 -23.07
CA GLU A 39 20.67 4.02 -22.47
C GLU A 39 20.36 2.60 -22.00
N THR A 40 20.63 2.35 -20.72
CA THR A 40 20.10 1.18 -20.05
C THR A 40 18.60 1.42 -19.95
N SER A 41 17.85 0.96 -20.94
CA SER A 41 16.41 0.75 -20.80
C SER A 41 16.23 -0.32 -19.73
N THR A 42 16.10 0.11 -18.49
CA THR A 42 15.61 -0.73 -17.41
C THR A 42 14.14 -1.00 -17.71
N ASP A 43 13.87 -2.07 -18.46
CA ASP A 43 12.60 -2.76 -18.44
C ASP A 43 12.42 -3.33 -17.02
N THR A 44 12.07 -2.46 -16.08
CA THR A 44 11.69 -2.82 -14.72
C THR A 44 10.29 -3.42 -14.80
N LYS A 45 10.21 -4.67 -15.22
CA LYS A 45 9.06 -5.53 -14.98
C LYS A 45 8.75 -5.41 -13.48
N GLU A 46 7.71 -4.66 -13.14
CA GLU A 46 7.31 -4.37 -11.76
C GLU A 46 7.30 -5.69 -10.97
N LYS A 47 8.20 -5.79 -10.00
CA LYS A 47 8.40 -7.04 -9.23
C LYS A 47 7.16 -7.27 -8.37
N ARG A 48 6.39 -8.30 -8.71
CA ARG A 48 5.22 -8.71 -7.93
C ARG A 48 5.67 -9.44 -6.67
N VAL A 49 5.05 -9.11 -5.55
CA VAL A 49 5.27 -9.81 -4.28
C VAL A 49 4.55 -11.14 -4.30
N LYS A 50 5.26 -12.21 -3.95
CA LYS A 50 4.69 -13.57 -3.85
C LYS A 50 4.54 -13.98 -2.38
N VAL A 51 3.63 -14.91 -2.13
CA VAL A 51 3.52 -15.55 -0.81
C VAL A 51 4.87 -16.15 -0.42
N GLY A 52 5.29 -15.89 0.81
CA GLY A 52 6.61 -16.25 1.34
C GLY A 52 7.68 -15.16 1.21
N GLU A 53 7.47 -14.13 0.38
CA GLU A 53 8.42 -13.03 0.19
C GLU A 53 8.15 -11.86 1.14
N GLN A 54 9.18 -11.06 1.40
CA GLN A 54 9.07 -9.79 2.10
C GLN A 54 8.34 -8.76 1.22
N VAL A 55 7.38 -8.08 1.81
CA VAL A 55 6.72 -6.93 1.19
C VAL A 55 7.67 -5.75 1.27
N PRO A 56 8.05 -5.12 0.13
CA PRO A 56 8.89 -3.93 0.16
C PRO A 56 8.16 -2.77 0.82
N ASN A 57 8.90 -1.76 1.29
CA ASN A 57 8.26 -0.51 1.69
C ASN A 57 7.72 0.22 0.46
N PHE A 58 6.54 0.81 0.59
CA PHE A 58 5.91 1.61 -0.45
C PHE A 58 5.07 2.72 0.16
N THR A 59 4.84 3.76 -0.62
CA THR A 59 4.02 4.91 -0.23
C THR A 59 2.56 4.67 -0.61
N MET A 60 1.65 5.08 0.26
CA MET A 60 0.20 5.03 0.08
C MET A 60 -0.39 6.42 0.31
N THR A 61 -1.49 6.73 -0.37
CA THR A 61 -2.30 7.91 -0.08
C THR A 61 -3.68 7.45 0.38
N ASP A 62 -4.13 7.90 1.54
CA ASP A 62 -5.46 7.56 2.04
C ASP A 62 -6.56 8.44 1.40
N VAL A 63 -7.82 8.09 1.67
CA VAL A 63 -9.00 8.81 1.15
C VAL A 63 -9.06 10.28 1.58
N ASN A 64 -8.30 10.68 2.60
CA ASN A 64 -8.21 12.06 3.11
C ASN A 64 -6.98 12.80 2.55
N GLY A 65 -6.24 12.17 1.64
CA GLY A 65 -5.02 12.74 1.07
C GLY A 65 -3.77 12.60 1.96
N LYS A 66 -3.86 11.88 3.07
CA LYS A 66 -2.72 11.65 3.96
C LYS A 66 -1.77 10.64 3.34
N THR A 67 -0.49 10.98 3.29
CA THR A 67 0.58 10.07 2.89
C THR A 67 0.95 9.14 4.05
N LEU A 68 1.02 7.84 3.77
CA LEU A 68 1.42 6.77 4.66
C LEU A 68 2.54 5.96 4.01
N GLN A 69 3.39 5.35 4.84
CA GLN A 69 4.36 4.36 4.40
C GLN A 69 3.92 2.97 4.90
N PHE A 70 4.15 1.92 4.11
CA PHE A 70 3.88 0.56 4.58
C PHE A 70 4.68 0.24 5.86
N SER A 71 5.88 0.80 5.98
CA SER A 71 6.73 0.70 7.17
C SER A 71 6.11 1.27 8.45
N ASP A 72 5.08 2.13 8.38
CA ASP A 72 4.36 2.65 9.55
C ASP A 72 3.62 1.52 10.30
N PHE A 73 3.43 0.40 9.65
CA PHE A 73 2.82 -0.80 10.21
C PHE A 73 3.84 -1.87 10.64
N SER A 74 5.13 -1.55 10.68
CA SER A 74 6.19 -2.47 11.09
C SER A 74 5.88 -3.11 12.45
N GLY A 75 6.15 -4.42 12.57
CA GLY A 75 5.90 -5.19 13.79
C GLY A 75 4.44 -5.59 14.01
N LYS A 76 3.53 -5.21 13.12
CA LYS A 76 2.11 -5.58 13.19
C LYS A 76 1.74 -6.54 12.06
N THR A 77 0.80 -7.42 12.34
CA THR A 77 0.13 -8.19 11.26
C THR A 77 -0.77 -7.25 10.48
N VAL A 78 -0.63 -7.23 9.15
CA VAL A 78 -1.42 -6.36 8.26
C VAL A 78 -2.33 -7.22 7.39
N VAL A 79 -3.61 -6.89 7.36
CA VAL A 79 -4.59 -7.42 6.43
C VAL A 79 -4.92 -6.35 5.41
N MET A 80 -4.66 -6.61 4.14
CA MET A 80 -5.07 -5.73 3.04
C MET A 80 -6.25 -6.35 2.31
N GLU A 81 -7.31 -5.57 2.13
CA GLU A 81 -8.48 -5.95 1.34
C GLU A 81 -8.61 -5.03 0.12
N TRP A 82 -8.63 -5.61 -1.07
CA TRP A 82 -8.98 -4.85 -2.27
C TRP A 82 -10.48 -4.66 -2.34
N VAL A 83 -10.90 -3.41 -2.31
CA VAL A 83 -12.31 -2.99 -2.33
C VAL A 83 -12.64 -2.21 -3.59
N ASN A 84 -13.91 -2.26 -4.01
CA ASN A 84 -14.46 -1.40 -5.04
C ASN A 84 -15.91 -1.10 -4.73
N PRO A 85 -16.28 0.16 -4.46
CA PRO A 85 -17.67 0.57 -4.22
C PRO A 85 -18.64 0.14 -5.33
N GLY A 86 -18.17 0.11 -6.57
CA GLY A 86 -18.95 -0.30 -7.74
C GLY A 86 -19.06 -1.81 -7.97
N CYS A 87 -18.39 -2.64 -7.15
CA CYS A 87 -18.45 -4.10 -7.31
C CYS A 87 -19.62 -4.68 -6.52
N PRO A 88 -20.65 -5.30 -7.17
CA PRO A 88 -21.79 -5.88 -6.45
C PRO A 88 -21.42 -7.02 -5.51
N VAL A 89 -20.38 -7.80 -5.82
CA VAL A 89 -19.89 -8.87 -4.94
C VAL A 89 -19.26 -8.29 -3.68
N CYS A 90 -18.36 -7.32 -3.82
CA CYS A 90 -17.75 -6.62 -2.72
C CYS A 90 -18.80 -5.92 -1.85
N ALA A 91 -19.73 -5.18 -2.49
CA ALA A 91 -20.83 -4.50 -1.81
C ALA A 91 -21.77 -5.48 -1.07
N GLY A 92 -22.07 -6.63 -1.65
CA GLY A 92 -22.91 -7.65 -1.02
C GLY A 92 -22.29 -8.21 0.26
N ILE A 93 -20.98 -8.56 0.22
CA ILE A 93 -20.22 -9.06 1.38
C ILE A 93 -20.18 -8.01 2.49
N THR A 94 -19.92 -6.75 2.13
CA THR A 94 -19.76 -5.66 3.07
C THR A 94 -21.11 -5.26 3.70
N LYS A 95 -22.16 -5.09 2.89
CA LYS A 95 -23.53 -4.80 3.36
C LYS A 95 -24.09 -5.88 4.28
N ALA A 96 -23.72 -7.16 4.05
CA ALA A 96 -24.06 -8.26 4.94
C ALA A 96 -23.30 -8.25 6.28
N GLY A 97 -22.47 -7.24 6.55
CA GLY A 97 -21.69 -7.09 7.77
C GLY A 97 -20.54 -8.08 7.91
N ARG A 98 -20.20 -8.82 6.83
CA ARG A 98 -19.17 -9.88 6.92
C ARG A 98 -17.75 -9.30 7.06
N VAL A 99 -17.47 -8.16 6.43
CA VAL A 99 -16.18 -7.45 6.58
C VAL A 99 -16.04 -6.91 8.01
N THR A 100 -17.09 -6.26 8.53
CA THR A 100 -17.09 -5.73 9.91
C THR A 100 -16.91 -6.85 10.93
N LYS A 101 -17.61 -7.98 10.72
CA LYS A 101 -17.44 -9.16 11.59
C LYS A 101 -16.03 -9.73 11.51
N MET A 102 -15.46 -9.87 10.31
CA MET A 102 -14.07 -10.33 10.14
C MET A 102 -13.08 -9.44 10.88
N ILE A 103 -13.23 -8.11 10.81
CA ILE A 103 -12.37 -7.15 11.53
C ILE A 103 -12.51 -7.36 13.05
N ALA A 104 -13.73 -7.54 13.56
CA ALA A 104 -13.98 -7.77 14.98
C ALA A 104 -13.34 -9.10 15.45
N ASP A 105 -13.58 -10.18 14.73
CA ASP A 105 -13.01 -11.50 15.04
C ASP A 105 -11.48 -11.48 14.99
N ALA A 106 -10.91 -10.80 14.00
CA ALA A 106 -9.46 -10.64 13.86
C ALA A 106 -8.82 -9.92 15.06
N LYS A 107 -9.47 -8.87 15.56
CA LYS A 107 -9.01 -8.12 16.75
C LYS A 107 -9.10 -8.93 18.04
N VAL A 108 -9.97 -9.93 18.12
CA VAL A 108 -9.98 -10.90 19.23
C VAL A 108 -8.74 -11.80 19.18
N ILE A 109 -8.29 -12.18 17.98
CA ILE A 109 -7.12 -13.04 17.80
C ILE A 109 -5.82 -12.23 18.01
N ASP A 110 -5.73 -11.05 17.38
CA ASP A 110 -4.60 -10.12 17.49
C ASP A 110 -5.14 -8.68 17.64
N PRO A 111 -5.15 -8.11 18.86
CA PRO A 111 -5.64 -6.75 19.08
C PRO A 111 -4.87 -5.66 18.30
N ASN A 112 -3.63 -5.96 17.87
CA ASN A 112 -2.76 -5.05 17.14
C ASN A 112 -2.86 -5.22 15.61
N VAL A 113 -3.72 -6.13 15.12
CA VAL A 113 -3.89 -6.32 13.67
C VAL A 113 -4.34 -5.02 12.99
N VAL A 114 -3.70 -4.72 11.87
CA VAL A 114 -3.97 -3.55 11.04
C VAL A 114 -4.78 -3.97 9.83
N PHE A 115 -5.86 -3.23 9.54
CA PHE A 115 -6.65 -3.38 8.33
C PHE A 115 -6.43 -2.20 7.39
N VAL A 116 -6.08 -2.50 6.14
CA VAL A 116 -5.89 -1.51 5.07
C VAL A 116 -6.83 -1.87 3.91
N MET A 117 -7.79 -1.01 3.63
CA MET A 117 -8.67 -1.14 2.47
C MET A 117 -8.01 -0.45 1.28
N VAL A 118 -7.90 -1.12 0.13
CA VAL A 118 -7.21 -0.57 -1.04
C VAL A 118 -8.17 -0.56 -2.23
N ASN A 119 -8.33 0.61 -2.85
CA ASN A 119 -9.06 0.73 -4.11
C ASN A 119 -8.11 1.07 -5.25
N SER A 120 -7.91 0.12 -6.17
CA SER A 120 -7.11 0.28 -7.39
C SER A 120 -7.95 0.29 -8.66
N THR A 121 -9.29 0.34 -8.55
CA THR A 121 -10.17 0.32 -9.72
C THR A 121 -10.23 1.71 -10.33
N GLY A 122 -9.75 1.87 -11.58
CA GLY A 122 -9.48 3.14 -12.22
C GLY A 122 -10.58 4.20 -12.09
N ASP A 123 -11.84 3.83 -12.30
CA ASP A 123 -12.95 4.79 -12.23
C ASP A 123 -13.25 5.23 -10.79
N THR A 124 -13.28 4.29 -9.83
CA THR A 124 -13.63 4.57 -8.43
C THR A 124 -12.42 4.98 -7.58
N ALA A 125 -11.20 4.61 -7.98
CA ALA A 125 -9.98 5.06 -7.31
C ALA A 125 -9.64 6.53 -7.63
N ASN A 126 -10.31 7.14 -8.61
CA ASN A 126 -10.21 8.58 -8.87
C ASN A 126 -11.22 9.40 -8.05
N ASP A 127 -12.11 8.73 -7.29
CA ASP A 127 -13.04 9.35 -6.36
C ASP A 127 -12.80 8.83 -4.92
N PRO A 128 -11.90 9.47 -4.15
CA PRO A 128 -11.63 9.10 -2.77
C PRO A 128 -12.88 9.13 -1.89
N GLN A 129 -13.79 10.08 -2.15
CA GLN A 129 -15.01 10.24 -1.38
C GLN A 129 -15.98 9.05 -1.58
N ALA A 130 -16.06 8.50 -2.79
CA ALA A 130 -16.88 7.31 -3.03
C ALA A 130 -16.40 6.12 -2.19
N THR A 131 -15.07 5.92 -2.07
CA THR A 131 -14.50 4.87 -1.22
C THR A 131 -14.73 5.15 0.25
N ALA A 132 -14.52 6.38 0.70
CA ALA A 132 -14.76 6.79 2.10
C ALA A 132 -16.22 6.58 2.50
N THR A 133 -17.16 7.06 1.69
CA THR A 133 -18.61 6.91 1.90
C THR A 133 -19.01 5.45 1.94
N TYR A 134 -18.53 4.65 0.98
CA TYR A 134 -18.81 3.21 0.96
C TYR A 134 -18.41 2.49 2.26
N LEU A 135 -17.22 2.79 2.80
CA LEU A 135 -16.75 2.19 4.04
C LEU A 135 -17.56 2.68 5.25
N ALA A 136 -17.86 3.99 5.31
CA ALA A 136 -18.63 4.60 6.38
C ALA A 136 -20.08 4.07 6.45
N ASP A 137 -20.79 4.04 5.33
CA ASP A 137 -22.18 3.56 5.22
C ASP A 137 -22.29 2.09 5.65
N ASN A 138 -21.25 1.30 5.43
CA ASN A 138 -21.19 -0.10 5.83
C ASN A 138 -20.50 -0.32 7.19
N LYS A 139 -20.20 0.75 7.94
CA LYS A 139 -19.58 0.71 9.27
C LYS A 139 -18.26 -0.03 9.30
N VAL A 140 -17.51 -0.01 8.20
CA VAL A 140 -16.17 -0.63 8.11
C VAL A 140 -15.15 0.32 8.73
N VAL A 141 -14.58 -0.06 9.85
CA VAL A 141 -13.55 0.71 10.56
C VAL A 141 -12.19 0.08 10.28
N ALA A 142 -11.49 0.61 9.29
CA ALA A 142 -10.13 0.21 8.93
C ALA A 142 -9.10 1.20 9.50
N ASN A 143 -7.83 0.79 9.58
CA ASN A 143 -6.72 1.65 10.00
C ASN A 143 -6.30 2.62 8.88
N ALA A 144 -6.51 2.25 7.63
CA ALA A 144 -6.34 3.09 6.47
C ALA A 144 -7.29 2.68 5.34
N ALA A 145 -7.76 3.65 4.57
CA ALA A 145 -8.46 3.44 3.31
C ALA A 145 -7.63 4.12 2.21
N VAL A 146 -7.02 3.32 1.36
CA VAL A 146 -5.98 3.74 0.40
C VAL A 146 -6.55 3.85 -0.99
N ILE A 147 -6.22 4.93 -1.67
CA ILE A 147 -6.52 5.17 -3.07
C ILE A 147 -5.28 4.88 -3.91
N ASP A 148 -5.38 3.88 -4.76
CA ASP A 148 -4.31 3.45 -5.66
C ASP A 148 -4.73 3.68 -7.12
N GLY A 149 -5.01 4.93 -7.48
CA GLY A 149 -5.51 5.33 -8.80
C GLY A 149 -4.57 4.96 -9.96
N THR A 150 -3.27 4.90 -9.71
CA THR A 150 -2.27 4.45 -10.69
C THR A 150 -2.19 2.93 -10.81
N GLY A 151 -2.71 2.19 -9.82
CA GLY A 151 -2.66 0.75 -9.76
C GLY A 151 -1.29 0.16 -9.41
N VAL A 152 -0.34 0.97 -8.94
CA VAL A 152 1.02 0.51 -8.60
C VAL A 152 0.97 -0.52 -7.48
N ILE A 153 0.20 -0.25 -6.41
CA ILE A 153 0.09 -1.16 -5.27
C ILE A 153 -0.65 -2.44 -5.71
N GLY A 154 -1.76 -2.29 -6.44
CA GLY A 154 -2.52 -3.43 -6.93
C GLY A 154 -1.72 -4.36 -7.84
N LYS A 155 -0.91 -3.82 -8.74
CA LYS A 155 -0.02 -4.59 -9.62
C LYS A 155 1.10 -5.25 -8.83
N MET A 156 1.64 -4.59 -7.80
CA MET A 156 2.66 -5.14 -6.91
C MET A 156 2.15 -6.40 -6.19
N PHE A 157 0.91 -6.39 -5.71
CA PHE A 157 0.28 -7.53 -5.04
C PHE A 157 -0.40 -8.52 -6.02
N ASP A 158 -0.39 -8.27 -7.33
CA ASP A 158 -1.14 -9.04 -8.33
C ASP A 158 -2.63 -9.16 -8.00
N ALA A 159 -3.22 -8.10 -7.45
CA ALA A 159 -4.63 -8.05 -7.08
C ALA A 159 -5.52 -8.07 -8.35
N LYS A 160 -6.36 -9.09 -8.48
CA LYS A 160 -7.15 -9.31 -9.72
C LYS A 160 -8.65 -9.10 -9.54
N THR A 161 -9.13 -9.20 -8.32
CA THR A 161 -10.56 -9.13 -8.02
C THR A 161 -10.84 -8.25 -6.81
N THR A 162 -12.10 -7.84 -6.68
CA THR A 162 -12.66 -7.24 -5.47
C THR A 162 -13.86 -8.06 -5.01
N PRO A 163 -13.83 -8.62 -3.74
CA PRO A 163 -12.72 -8.54 -2.83
C PRO A 163 -11.53 -9.44 -3.21
N ALA A 164 -10.33 -9.07 -2.79
CA ALA A 164 -9.16 -9.93 -2.69
C ALA A 164 -8.44 -9.62 -1.40
N MET A 165 -7.96 -10.66 -0.71
CA MET A 165 -7.37 -10.57 0.62
C MET A 165 -5.90 -10.91 0.60
N PHE A 166 -5.12 -10.15 1.37
CA PHE A 166 -3.69 -10.39 1.57
C PHE A 166 -3.38 -10.25 3.05
N VAL A 167 -2.67 -11.22 3.62
CA VAL A 167 -2.22 -11.15 5.01
C VAL A 167 -0.70 -11.10 5.03
N ILE A 168 -0.16 -10.07 5.68
CA ILE A 168 1.26 -9.85 5.88
C ILE A 168 1.54 -10.06 7.37
N SER A 169 2.50 -10.92 7.71
CA SER A 169 2.90 -11.18 9.08
C SER A 169 3.56 -9.96 9.73
N SER A 170 3.68 -9.95 11.05
CA SER A 170 4.40 -8.91 11.80
C SER A 170 5.88 -8.79 11.43
N THR A 171 6.45 -9.80 10.75
CA THR A 171 7.80 -9.74 10.19
C THR A 171 7.85 -9.15 8.78
N GLY A 172 6.72 -8.67 8.23
CA GLY A 172 6.63 -8.07 6.89
C GLY A 172 6.54 -9.06 5.73
N LYS A 173 6.36 -10.37 6.00
CA LYS A 173 6.26 -11.41 4.97
C LYS A 173 4.81 -11.60 4.53
N LEU A 174 4.54 -11.63 3.22
CA LEU A 174 3.23 -12.01 2.69
C LEU A 174 2.99 -13.50 2.98
N VAL A 175 1.96 -13.83 3.75
CA VAL A 175 1.69 -15.20 4.22
C VAL A 175 0.38 -15.78 3.68
N TYR A 176 -0.51 -14.92 3.17
CA TYR A 176 -1.74 -15.34 2.50
C TYR A 176 -2.09 -14.38 1.37
N ALA A 177 -2.58 -14.92 0.26
CA ALA A 177 -3.16 -14.17 -0.85
C ALA A 177 -4.32 -14.94 -1.48
N GLY A 178 -5.51 -14.34 -1.55
CA GLY A 178 -6.64 -15.02 -2.18
C GLY A 178 -8.03 -14.50 -1.83
N ALA A 179 -8.97 -15.43 -1.67
CA ALA A 179 -10.38 -15.15 -1.41
C ALA A 179 -10.63 -14.66 0.01
N PHE A 180 -11.76 -14.00 0.19
CA PHE A 180 -12.29 -13.63 1.51
C PHE A 180 -12.67 -14.88 2.33
N ASP A 181 -13.40 -15.80 1.70
CA ASP A 181 -13.86 -17.06 2.31
C ASP A 181 -13.98 -18.16 1.24
N ASP A 182 -14.44 -19.35 1.64
CA ASP A 182 -14.65 -20.51 0.79
C ASP A 182 -16.05 -20.57 0.14
N SER A 183 -16.70 -19.41 -0.03
CA SER A 183 -17.98 -19.32 -0.71
C SER A 183 -17.93 -19.93 -2.12
N SER A 184 -18.86 -20.83 -2.42
CA SER A 184 -18.97 -21.49 -3.71
C SER A 184 -19.78 -20.69 -4.76
N ASP A 185 -20.50 -19.67 -4.31
CA ASP A 185 -21.40 -18.82 -5.12
C ASP A 185 -20.88 -17.39 -5.28
N ARG A 186 -19.57 -17.22 -5.25
CA ARG A 186 -18.87 -15.92 -5.40
C ARG A 186 -19.27 -14.90 -4.33
N GLY A 187 -19.53 -15.37 -3.11
CA GLY A 187 -19.83 -14.53 -1.97
C GLY A 187 -21.31 -14.14 -1.81
N ALA A 188 -22.22 -14.71 -2.60
CA ALA A 188 -23.65 -14.48 -2.39
C ALA A 188 -24.08 -15.03 -1.02
N THR A 189 -23.61 -16.22 -0.66
CA THR A 189 -23.70 -16.75 0.70
C THR A 189 -22.33 -16.76 1.40
N ALA A 190 -22.33 -16.68 2.72
CA ALA A 190 -21.09 -16.78 3.48
C ALA A 190 -20.48 -18.17 3.36
N GLY A 191 -19.18 -18.25 3.10
CA GLY A 191 -18.41 -19.47 3.21
C GLY A 191 -18.37 -19.97 4.66
N LYS A 192 -18.01 -21.23 4.82
CA LYS A 192 -17.82 -21.85 6.15
C LYS A 192 -16.50 -21.37 6.78
N THR A 193 -15.48 -21.15 5.97
CA THR A 193 -14.14 -20.75 6.37
C THR A 193 -13.82 -19.36 5.88
N ASN A 194 -13.63 -18.41 6.80
CA ASN A 194 -13.00 -17.12 6.45
C ASN A 194 -11.49 -17.33 6.45
N TYR A 195 -10.85 -17.16 5.28
CA TYR A 195 -9.43 -17.44 5.12
C TYR A 195 -8.52 -16.46 5.85
N VAL A 196 -8.96 -15.21 6.06
CA VAL A 196 -8.21 -14.23 6.85
C VAL A 196 -8.17 -14.66 8.32
N ILE A 197 -9.32 -15.01 8.90
CA ILE A 197 -9.42 -15.49 10.27
C ILE A 197 -8.62 -16.79 10.46
N ASN A 198 -8.68 -17.71 9.47
CA ASN A 198 -7.87 -18.93 9.49
C ASN A 198 -6.36 -18.60 9.51
N ALA A 199 -5.90 -17.69 8.62
CA ALA A 199 -4.50 -17.27 8.56
C ALA A 199 -4.03 -16.64 9.89
N LEU A 200 -4.82 -15.72 10.45
CA LEU A 200 -4.50 -15.04 11.72
C LEU A 200 -4.44 -16.04 12.89
N THR A 201 -5.35 -17.00 12.93
CA THR A 201 -5.37 -18.05 13.96
C THR A 201 -4.11 -18.92 13.90
N GLN A 202 -3.68 -19.27 12.69
CA GLN A 202 -2.47 -20.07 12.48
C GLN A 202 -1.21 -19.26 12.85
N LEU A 203 -1.12 -17.97 12.45
CA LEU A 203 -0.03 -17.10 12.85
C LEU A 203 0.05 -16.95 14.37
N LYS A 204 -1.09 -16.75 15.05
CA LYS A 204 -1.15 -16.66 16.51
C LYS A 204 -0.65 -17.93 17.18
N ALA A 205 -0.90 -19.09 16.56
CA ALA A 205 -0.42 -20.39 17.04
C ALA A 205 1.03 -20.70 16.64
N GLY A 206 1.75 -19.76 16.00
CA GLY A 206 3.12 -19.98 15.51
C GLY A 206 3.22 -20.98 14.36
N LYS A 207 2.10 -21.23 13.66
CA LYS A 207 2.04 -22.19 12.54
C LYS A 207 2.19 -21.47 11.19
N ALA A 208 2.67 -22.22 10.19
CA ALA A 208 2.59 -21.78 8.81
C ALA A 208 1.14 -21.68 8.37
N VAL A 209 0.84 -20.64 7.54
CA VAL A 209 -0.51 -20.45 7.01
C VAL A 209 -0.81 -21.48 5.93
N SER A 210 -1.96 -22.15 6.05
CA SER A 210 -2.45 -23.16 5.09
C SER A 210 -3.98 -23.15 5.04
N PRO A 211 -4.60 -23.00 3.84
CA PRO A 211 -3.92 -22.69 2.58
C PRO A 211 -3.32 -21.26 2.61
N ASP A 212 -2.13 -21.08 2.05
CA ASP A 212 -1.45 -19.80 1.91
C ASP A 212 -1.89 -19.05 0.64
N LYS A 213 -2.54 -19.76 -0.27
CA LYS A 213 -3.11 -19.25 -1.52
C LYS A 213 -4.47 -19.84 -1.81
N THR A 214 -5.42 -19.01 -2.25
CA THR A 214 -6.72 -19.45 -2.75
C THR A 214 -7.10 -18.62 -3.99
N LYS A 215 -8.05 -19.12 -4.78
CA LYS A 215 -8.58 -18.37 -5.92
C LYS A 215 -9.57 -17.33 -5.41
N SER A 216 -9.24 -16.06 -5.51
CA SER A 216 -10.18 -14.98 -5.21
C SER A 216 -11.36 -14.97 -6.21
N TYR A 217 -12.48 -14.44 -5.76
CA TYR A 217 -13.71 -14.29 -6.54
C TYR A 217 -14.20 -12.83 -6.47
N GLY A 218 -15.11 -12.47 -7.34
CA GLY A 218 -15.68 -11.11 -7.38
C GLY A 218 -15.50 -10.44 -8.73
N CYS A 219 -15.54 -9.12 -8.76
CA CYS A 219 -15.36 -8.32 -9.96
C CYS A 219 -13.86 -8.14 -10.24
N GLY A 220 -13.48 -8.06 -11.52
CA GLY A 220 -12.09 -7.76 -11.89
C GLY A 220 -11.66 -6.38 -11.42
N VAL A 221 -10.39 -6.23 -11.04
CA VAL A 221 -9.77 -4.91 -10.84
C VAL A 221 -9.44 -4.34 -12.21
N HIS A 222 -10.11 -3.26 -12.59
CA HIS A 222 -9.86 -2.53 -13.82
C HIS A 222 -8.88 -1.38 -13.52
N TYR A 223 -7.60 -1.66 -13.65
CA TYR A 223 -6.57 -0.64 -13.47
C TYR A 223 -6.71 0.48 -14.51
N ALA A 224 -6.39 1.72 -14.12
CA ALA A 224 -6.31 2.82 -15.07
C ALA A 224 -5.33 2.46 -16.19
N LYS A 225 -5.70 2.83 -17.45
CA LYS A 225 -4.79 2.67 -18.58
C LYS A 225 -3.58 3.56 -18.36
N SER A 226 -2.39 3.03 -18.59
CA SER A 226 -1.17 3.85 -18.62
C SER A 226 -1.36 4.97 -19.65
N GLN A 227 -1.12 6.22 -19.26
CA GLN A 227 -1.21 7.37 -20.19
C GLN A 227 -0.01 7.44 -21.15
N ASN A 228 0.82 6.40 -21.18
CA ASN A 228 1.94 6.29 -22.12
C ASN A 228 1.55 5.34 -23.25
N GLY A 229 0.91 5.88 -24.27
CA GLY A 229 0.63 5.31 -25.56
C GLY A 229 0.94 6.33 -26.63
#